data_65ae0d79df0f5df37769cd7850f293af
#
_entry.id   65ae0d79df0f5df37769cd7850f293af
#
_cell.length_a   1.000
_cell.length_b   1.000
_cell.length_c   1.000
_cell.angle_alpha   90.00
_cell.angle_beta   90.00
_cell.angle_gamma   90.00
#
_symmetry.space_group_name_H-M   'P 1'
#
loop_
_entity.id
_entity.type
_entity.pdbx_description
1 polymer ?
#
loop_
_entity_poly.entity_id
_entity_poly.type
_entity_poly.pdbx_seq_one_letter_code
_entity_poly.pdbx_strand_id
1 'polypeptide(L)'
;MNNRSAFLFRFFFAAIISLNICLFSFSPVYSKNDPKPLVPFKGTVEHVFFHPLIVNPSNAFLPGKRGKYMCDWFVTSYEFKEFINEVYLRGYVLVSLKSLFEERDGKIIRKQLYLPEGKKPLLLSMDDLNYYKTMQTHGVAKRLEIRGGKLYTVMDTPAGEQYLDNHEVVTIIDRFVAEHPDFSWKGAKGIIAPTGYKGVFGYKTVPSKKNTEYDSERAKAIVIANFLKKSGWEFASHGYWHLAENKTSINKLTKDLTKWKDQVESIVGSTNIHIYPYGDIIREGDPKLDLMRSYGFKYYFGVTFVSTLKIEDNLVFGNRIPIDGKYIMGRVSGSRQSPFCNIKEVIDPKRLAVYRKKKEPSTKIQVSGSVLPSERD
;
A
#
# COMPACT_ATOMS: atom_id res chain seq x y z
N MET A 1 -47.66 53.25 -80.56
CA MET A 1 -47.97 54.67 -80.30
C MET A 1 -47.48 54.92 -78.84
N ASN A 2 -46.60 55.94 -78.73
CA ASN A 2 -46.26 56.75 -77.53
C ASN A 2 -45.70 56.05 -76.29
N ASN A 3 -44.42 56.22 -76.09
CA ASN A 3 -43.71 57.35 -75.42
C ASN A 3 -43.99 57.47 -73.92
N ARG A 4 -43.02 57.28 -73.05
CA ARG A 4 -42.10 58.33 -72.58
C ARG A 4 -41.17 57.81 -71.48
N SER A 5 -39.91 58.15 -71.63
CA SER A 5 -38.80 58.38 -70.68
C SER A 5 -39.16 58.75 -69.26
N ALA A 6 -38.42 58.24 -68.33
CA ALA A 6 -37.95 59.05 -67.21
C ALA A 6 -36.69 58.40 -66.55
N PHE A 7 -35.66 59.19 -66.44
CA PHE A 7 -34.42 59.09 -65.71
C PHE A 7 -34.64 58.83 -64.23
N LEU A 8 -33.85 57.98 -63.63
CA LEU A 8 -33.61 58.09 -62.17
C LEU A 8 -32.27 57.50 -61.73
N PHE A 9 -31.59 58.32 -61.07
CA PHE A 9 -30.36 58.25 -60.30
C PHE A 9 -30.06 56.89 -59.65
N ARG A 10 -28.79 56.44 -59.85
CA ARG A 10 -28.15 55.39 -59.08
C ARG A 10 -27.44 56.00 -57.86
N PHE A 11 -27.92 55.71 -56.67
CA PHE A 11 -27.16 55.86 -55.42
C PHE A 11 -26.49 54.52 -55.08
N PHE A 12 -25.17 54.49 -55.09
CA PHE A 12 -24.36 53.41 -54.53
C PHE A 12 -24.28 53.61 -53.03
N PHE A 13 -24.92 52.71 -52.26
CA PHE A 13 -24.65 52.54 -50.85
C PHE A 13 -23.68 51.36 -50.71
N ALA A 14 -22.42 51.64 -50.40
CA ALA A 14 -21.45 50.62 -50.00
C ALA A 14 -21.70 50.28 -48.53
N ALA A 15 -22.32 49.12 -48.29
CA ALA A 15 -22.42 48.53 -46.95
C ALA A 15 -21.13 47.78 -46.62
N ILE A 16 -20.30 48.35 -45.72
CA ILE A 16 -19.16 47.70 -45.12
C ILE A 16 -19.70 46.71 -44.09
N ILE A 17 -19.72 45.41 -44.43
CA ILE A 17 -20.00 44.34 -43.48
C ILE A 17 -18.70 44.05 -42.74
N SER A 18 -18.57 44.56 -41.52
CA SER A 18 -17.51 44.19 -40.58
C SER A 18 -17.76 42.78 -40.07
N LEU A 19 -17.01 41.80 -40.59
CA LEU A 19 -17.05 40.43 -40.15
C LEU A 19 -16.28 40.33 -38.81
N ASN A 20 -16.99 40.44 -37.68
CA ASN A 20 -16.44 40.13 -36.38
C ASN A 20 -16.27 38.61 -36.27
N ILE A 21 -15.07 38.12 -36.55
CA ILE A 21 -14.67 36.72 -36.22
C ILE A 21 -14.47 36.64 -34.69
N CYS A 22 -15.54 36.30 -33.98
CA CYS A 22 -15.38 35.85 -32.60
C CYS A 22 -14.65 34.49 -32.63
N LEU A 23 -13.36 34.51 -32.30
CA LEU A 23 -12.61 33.34 -31.99
C LEU A 23 -13.19 32.77 -30.68
N PHE A 24 -14.22 31.95 -30.80
CA PHE A 24 -14.64 31.09 -29.70
C PHE A 24 -13.53 30.07 -29.48
N SER A 25 -12.73 30.27 -28.41
CA SER A 25 -11.88 29.20 -27.86
C SER A 25 -12.79 28.09 -27.39
N PHE A 26 -12.96 27.05 -28.19
CA PHE A 26 -13.61 25.82 -27.78
C PHE A 26 -12.70 25.12 -26.76
N SER A 27 -12.92 25.39 -25.49
CA SER A 27 -12.44 24.48 -24.46
C SER A 27 -13.27 23.21 -24.58
N PRO A 28 -12.68 22.04 -24.75
CA PRO A 28 -13.44 20.80 -24.83
C PRO A 28 -14.21 20.63 -23.51
N VAL A 29 -15.55 20.66 -23.59
CA VAL A 29 -16.42 20.30 -22.47
C VAL A 29 -16.40 18.78 -22.38
N TYR A 30 -15.55 18.22 -21.53
CA TYR A 30 -15.57 16.79 -21.24
C TYR A 30 -16.86 16.47 -20.46
N SER A 31 -17.64 15.53 -20.98
CA SER A 31 -18.72 14.90 -20.22
C SER A 31 -18.16 14.26 -18.97
N LYS A 32 -18.92 14.25 -17.87
CA LYS A 32 -18.51 13.61 -16.60
C LYS A 32 -18.16 12.12 -16.75
N ASN A 33 -18.52 11.50 -17.87
CA ASN A 33 -18.33 10.09 -18.21
C ASN A 33 -17.27 9.84 -19.30
N ASP A 34 -16.65 10.87 -19.88
CA ASP A 34 -15.59 10.66 -20.87
C ASP A 34 -14.28 10.26 -20.17
N PRO A 35 -13.55 9.25 -20.67
CA PRO A 35 -12.28 8.87 -20.11
C PRO A 35 -11.29 10.06 -20.21
N LYS A 36 -10.79 10.50 -19.07
CA LYS A 36 -9.80 11.58 -19.04
C LYS A 36 -8.57 11.19 -19.85
N PRO A 37 -7.95 12.14 -20.58
CA PRO A 37 -6.74 11.87 -21.33
C PRO A 37 -5.62 11.36 -20.41
N LEU A 38 -4.82 10.43 -20.93
CA LEU A 38 -3.63 9.96 -20.26
C LEU A 38 -2.50 10.98 -20.43
N VAL A 39 -1.97 11.46 -19.33
CA VAL A 39 -0.86 12.41 -19.31
C VAL A 39 0.37 11.82 -18.62
N PRO A 40 1.59 12.23 -19.03
CA PRO A 40 2.79 11.75 -18.37
C PRO A 40 2.86 12.30 -16.93
N PHE A 41 2.97 11.41 -15.96
CA PHE A 41 3.13 11.80 -14.56
C PHE A 41 4.57 12.25 -14.27
N LYS A 42 4.73 13.44 -13.67
CA LYS A 42 6.04 14.07 -13.37
C LYS A 42 6.29 14.29 -11.87
N GLY A 43 5.45 13.73 -11.00
CA GLY A 43 5.57 13.91 -9.55
C GLY A 43 6.29 12.75 -8.85
N THR A 44 6.21 12.77 -7.53
CA THR A 44 6.67 11.67 -6.68
C THR A 44 5.66 10.54 -6.70
N VAL A 45 6.15 9.30 -6.82
CA VAL A 45 5.35 8.11 -6.57
C VAL A 45 5.37 7.88 -5.06
N GLU A 46 4.23 8.06 -4.43
CA GLU A 46 4.12 7.84 -2.98
C GLU A 46 4.06 6.35 -2.68
N HIS A 47 4.66 5.94 -1.56
CA HIS A 47 4.62 4.56 -1.09
C HIS A 47 4.29 4.55 0.40
N VAL A 48 3.12 4.03 0.73
CA VAL A 48 2.64 3.87 2.11
C VAL A 48 2.58 2.40 2.50
N PHE A 49 2.73 2.12 3.80
CA PHE A 49 2.56 0.74 4.26
C PHE A 49 1.79 0.65 5.57
N PHE A 50 1.22 -0.54 5.78
CA PHE A 50 0.42 -0.93 6.92
C PHE A 50 0.89 -2.28 7.46
N HIS A 51 0.45 -2.59 8.67
CA HIS A 51 0.48 -3.92 9.27
C HIS A 51 -0.95 -4.52 9.30
N PRO A 52 -1.15 -5.79 9.73
CA PRO A 52 -2.48 -6.35 9.95
C PRO A 52 -3.36 -5.43 10.79
N LEU A 53 -4.62 -5.28 10.39
CA LEU A 53 -5.51 -4.30 10.99
C LEU A 53 -6.08 -4.77 12.33
N ILE A 54 -6.29 -3.82 13.23
CA ILE A 54 -7.10 -4.04 14.43
C ILE A 54 -8.57 -4.13 13.99
N VAL A 55 -9.14 -5.32 14.05
CA VAL A 55 -10.55 -5.61 13.75
C VAL A 55 -11.44 -5.28 14.96
N ASN A 56 -10.96 -5.60 16.17
CA ASN A 56 -11.65 -5.29 17.41
C ASN A 56 -10.85 -4.31 18.30
N PRO A 57 -11.08 -3.01 18.18
CA PRO A 57 -10.36 -2.00 18.96
C PRO A 57 -10.53 -2.12 20.48
N SER A 58 -11.64 -2.70 20.95
CA SER A 58 -11.88 -2.88 22.39
C SER A 58 -10.91 -3.87 23.01
N ASN A 59 -10.46 -4.88 22.26
CA ASN A 59 -9.43 -5.82 22.70
C ASN A 59 -8.01 -5.29 22.50
N ALA A 60 -7.81 -4.36 21.57
CA ALA A 60 -6.48 -3.83 21.26
C ALA A 60 -6.07 -2.70 22.19
N PHE A 61 -6.98 -1.78 22.51
CA PHE A 61 -6.68 -0.55 23.24
C PHE A 61 -6.82 -0.71 24.76
N LEU A 62 -6.33 -1.83 25.26
CA LEU A 62 -6.33 -2.13 26.69
C LEU A 62 -5.21 -1.37 27.45
N PRO A 63 -5.35 -1.16 28.78
CA PRO A 63 -4.25 -0.63 29.59
C PRO A 63 -3.00 -1.53 29.55
N GLY A 64 -1.81 -0.93 29.66
CA GLY A 64 -0.54 -1.64 29.75
C GLY A 64 0.32 -1.58 28.50
N LYS A 65 1.48 -2.27 28.53
CA LYS A 65 2.52 -2.21 27.49
C LYS A 65 1.99 -2.71 26.13
N ARG A 66 1.25 -3.81 26.11
CA ARG A 66 0.73 -4.40 24.87
C ARG A 66 -0.32 -3.49 24.22
N GLY A 67 -1.26 -2.97 24.98
CA GLY A 67 -2.26 -2.02 24.45
C GLY A 67 -1.59 -0.75 23.90
N LYS A 68 -0.53 -0.25 24.58
CA LYS A 68 0.26 0.86 24.06
C LYS A 68 0.93 0.48 22.72
N TYR A 69 1.50 -0.71 22.61
CA TYR A 69 2.11 -1.23 21.39
C TYR A 69 1.09 -1.29 20.25
N MET A 70 -0.09 -1.86 20.48
CA MET A 70 -1.17 -1.89 19.49
C MET A 70 -1.60 -0.48 19.07
N CYS A 71 -1.72 0.44 20.03
CA CYS A 71 -2.03 1.83 19.75
C CYS A 71 -0.98 2.56 18.93
N ASP A 72 0.29 2.28 19.11
CA ASP A 72 1.37 3.01 18.46
C ASP A 72 1.65 2.49 17.03
N TRP A 73 1.54 1.18 16.81
CA TRP A 73 2.04 0.54 15.59
C TRP A 73 0.95 0.03 14.63
N PHE A 74 -0.30 -0.05 15.06
CA PHE A 74 -1.38 -0.59 14.24
C PHE A 74 -2.50 0.43 14.04
N VAL A 75 -3.17 0.35 12.90
CA VAL A 75 -4.41 1.08 12.64
C VAL A 75 -5.59 0.14 12.71
N THR A 76 -6.78 0.68 12.97
CA THR A 76 -8.02 -0.10 12.97
C THR A 76 -8.54 -0.28 11.54
N SER A 77 -9.40 -1.28 11.33
CA SER A 77 -10.14 -1.43 10.06
C SER A 77 -10.94 -0.17 9.71
N TYR A 78 -11.43 0.57 10.72
CA TYR A 78 -12.10 1.86 10.53
C TYR A 78 -11.12 2.90 9.97
N GLU A 79 -9.98 3.10 10.64
CA GLU A 79 -8.96 4.07 10.24
C GLU A 79 -8.41 3.80 8.83
N PHE A 80 -8.23 2.53 8.49
CA PHE A 80 -7.78 2.15 7.16
C PHE A 80 -8.82 2.47 6.08
N LYS A 81 -10.12 2.20 6.33
CA LYS A 81 -11.20 2.53 5.40
C LYS A 81 -11.30 4.03 5.15
N GLU A 82 -11.27 4.83 6.21
CA GLU A 82 -11.28 6.28 6.10
C GLU A 82 -10.05 6.81 5.37
N PHE A 83 -8.86 6.24 5.65
CA PHE A 83 -7.64 6.59 4.94
C PHE A 83 -7.74 6.29 3.43
N ILE A 84 -8.24 5.11 3.05
CA ILE A 84 -8.40 4.74 1.63
C ILE A 84 -9.41 5.65 0.93
N ASN A 85 -10.51 5.99 1.59
CA ASN A 85 -11.48 6.94 1.06
C ASN A 85 -10.84 8.33 0.84
N GLU A 86 -10.08 8.84 1.82
CA GLU A 86 -9.38 10.12 1.71
C GLU A 86 -8.34 10.14 0.56
N VAL A 87 -7.53 9.10 0.41
CA VAL A 87 -6.54 9.06 -0.69
C VAL A 87 -7.23 8.99 -2.05
N TYR A 88 -8.35 8.26 -2.16
CA TYR A 88 -9.16 8.21 -3.38
C TYR A 88 -9.72 9.61 -3.73
N LEU A 89 -10.35 10.29 -2.77
CA LEU A 89 -10.90 11.64 -2.95
C LEU A 89 -9.83 12.67 -3.32
N ARG A 90 -8.60 12.47 -2.88
CA ARG A 90 -7.43 13.32 -3.23
C ARG A 90 -6.80 12.94 -4.58
N GLY A 91 -7.44 12.04 -5.34
CA GLY A 91 -7.03 11.67 -6.68
C GLY A 91 -5.87 10.67 -6.75
N TYR A 92 -5.54 9.98 -5.66
CA TYR A 92 -4.57 8.89 -5.73
C TYR A 92 -5.16 7.67 -6.45
N VAL A 93 -4.28 6.90 -7.08
CA VAL A 93 -4.60 5.64 -7.76
C VAL A 93 -3.50 4.62 -7.46
N LEU A 94 -3.90 3.39 -7.15
CA LEU A 94 -2.97 2.30 -6.88
C LEU A 94 -2.21 1.94 -8.16
N VAL A 95 -0.89 1.83 -8.05
CA VAL A 95 -0.01 1.41 -9.13
C VAL A 95 0.87 0.25 -8.69
N SER A 96 1.36 -0.57 -9.64
CA SER A 96 2.32 -1.65 -9.39
C SER A 96 3.75 -1.20 -9.73
N LEU A 97 4.75 -1.91 -9.20
CA LEU A 97 6.15 -1.69 -9.60
C LEU A 97 6.37 -1.94 -11.10
N LYS A 98 5.63 -2.87 -11.71
CA LYS A 98 5.64 -3.16 -13.16
C LYS A 98 5.16 -1.98 -14.01
N SER A 99 4.36 -1.07 -13.43
CA SER A 99 3.96 0.16 -14.10
C SER A 99 5.06 1.23 -14.10
N LEU A 100 6.03 1.11 -13.19
CA LEU A 100 7.10 2.09 -12.96
C LEU A 100 8.44 1.65 -13.53
N PHE A 101 8.67 0.35 -13.61
CA PHE A 101 9.94 -0.22 -14.05
C PHE A 101 9.73 -1.36 -15.03
N GLU A 102 10.71 -1.55 -15.88
CA GLU A 102 10.86 -2.74 -16.73
C GLU A 102 12.31 -3.22 -16.66
N GLU A 103 12.51 -4.49 -16.93
CA GLU A 103 13.83 -5.07 -17.13
C GLU A 103 14.04 -5.29 -18.63
N ARG A 104 15.08 -4.67 -19.20
CA ARG A 104 15.45 -4.78 -20.62
C ARG A 104 16.95 -5.00 -20.70
N ASP A 105 17.37 -6.05 -21.41
CA ASP A 105 18.79 -6.43 -21.58
C ASP A 105 19.54 -6.54 -20.25
N GLY A 106 18.90 -7.11 -19.23
CA GLY A 106 19.45 -7.29 -17.89
C GLY A 106 19.53 -6.00 -17.05
N LYS A 107 19.03 -4.88 -17.57
CA LYS A 107 19.01 -3.57 -16.87
C LYS A 107 17.62 -3.18 -16.44
N ILE A 108 17.52 -2.62 -15.23
CA ILE A 108 16.27 -2.01 -14.76
C ILE A 108 16.16 -0.60 -15.31
N ILE A 109 15.08 -0.32 -16.00
CA ILE A 109 14.79 0.97 -16.64
C ILE A 109 13.50 1.54 -16.02
N ARG A 110 13.53 2.83 -15.68
CA ARG A 110 12.33 3.54 -15.24
C ARG A 110 11.44 3.84 -16.44
N LYS A 111 10.17 3.46 -16.34
CA LYS A 111 9.14 3.74 -17.34
C LYS A 111 8.53 5.11 -17.11
N GLN A 112 8.18 5.81 -18.19
CA GLN A 112 7.28 6.94 -18.07
C GLN A 112 5.88 6.43 -17.69
N LEU A 113 5.42 6.80 -16.51
CA LEU A 113 4.06 6.49 -16.08
C LEU A 113 3.08 7.48 -16.72
N TYR A 114 2.02 6.96 -17.34
CA TYR A 114 0.90 7.73 -17.85
C TYR A 114 -0.34 7.41 -17.01
N LEU A 115 -1.00 8.44 -16.50
CA LEU A 115 -2.22 8.33 -15.69
C LEU A 115 -3.30 9.27 -16.25
N PRO A 116 -4.59 9.02 -15.96
CA PRO A 116 -5.63 9.99 -16.23
C PRO A 116 -5.29 11.34 -15.58
N GLU A 117 -5.58 12.42 -16.27
CA GLU A 117 -5.29 13.78 -15.79
C GLU A 117 -5.82 14.02 -14.37
N GLY A 118 -4.97 14.56 -13.49
CA GLY A 118 -5.27 14.81 -12.08
C GLY A 118 -5.09 13.61 -11.15
N LYS A 119 -4.82 12.39 -11.66
CA LYS A 119 -4.49 11.25 -10.81
C LYS A 119 -3.03 11.24 -10.36
N LYS A 120 -2.79 10.74 -9.14
CA LYS A 120 -1.48 10.64 -8.48
C LYS A 120 -1.19 9.18 -8.13
N PRO A 121 0.01 8.65 -8.43
CA PRO A 121 0.31 7.23 -8.16
C PRO A 121 0.58 6.98 -6.69
N LEU A 122 0.03 5.88 -6.18
CA LEU A 122 0.24 5.36 -4.84
C LEU A 122 0.67 3.89 -4.91
N LEU A 123 1.85 3.58 -4.40
CA LEU A 123 2.23 2.23 -4.02
C LEU A 123 1.71 1.95 -2.61
N LEU A 124 1.06 0.81 -2.43
CA LEU A 124 0.61 0.31 -1.16
C LEU A 124 1.38 -0.95 -0.80
N SER A 125 1.85 -1.10 0.43
CA SER A 125 2.36 -2.38 0.91
C SER A 125 1.81 -2.74 2.29
N MET A 126 1.87 -4.02 2.60
CA MET A 126 1.41 -4.57 3.85
C MET A 126 2.46 -5.53 4.38
N ASP A 127 3.00 -5.23 5.56
CA ASP A 127 3.99 -6.05 6.24
C ASP A 127 3.31 -7.03 7.21
N ASP A 128 3.95 -8.16 7.50
CA ASP A 128 3.54 -9.13 8.53
C ASP A 128 2.12 -9.69 8.42
N LEU A 129 1.63 -9.97 7.21
CA LEU A 129 0.33 -10.64 7.04
C LEU A 129 0.41 -12.13 7.48
N ASN A 130 0.81 -12.31 8.73
CA ASN A 130 1.09 -13.62 9.36
C ASN A 130 0.10 -13.94 10.47
N TYR A 131 -0.53 -12.93 11.09
CA TYR A 131 -1.48 -13.06 12.20
C TYR A 131 -0.88 -13.76 13.42
N TYR A 132 0.18 -13.20 13.99
CA TYR A 132 0.82 -13.74 15.19
C TYR A 132 -0.19 -13.91 16.33
N LYS A 133 -0.06 -15.04 17.06
CA LYS A 133 -1.00 -15.38 18.13
C LYS A 133 -1.14 -14.29 19.18
N THR A 134 -0.03 -13.58 19.48
CA THR A 134 -0.02 -12.43 20.38
C THR A 134 -0.84 -11.25 19.88
N MET A 135 -0.97 -11.07 18.55
CA MET A 135 -1.82 -10.04 17.95
C MET A 135 -3.29 -10.43 17.96
N GLN A 136 -3.60 -11.72 17.75
CA GLN A 136 -4.97 -12.23 17.75
C GLN A 136 -5.69 -11.93 19.06
N THR A 137 -5.02 -12.10 20.22
CA THR A 137 -5.56 -11.74 21.53
C THR A 137 -5.76 -10.26 21.74
N HIS A 138 -5.24 -9.43 20.83
CA HIS A 138 -5.34 -7.96 20.86
C HIS A 138 -6.14 -7.40 19.67
N GLY A 139 -7.16 -8.13 19.25
CA GLY A 139 -8.16 -7.63 18.31
C GLY A 139 -7.77 -7.68 16.83
N VAL A 140 -6.64 -8.34 16.50
CA VAL A 140 -6.27 -8.64 15.11
C VAL A 140 -6.91 -9.97 14.69
N ALA A 141 -7.09 -10.17 13.39
CA ALA A 141 -7.65 -11.38 12.83
C ALA A 141 -6.80 -12.64 13.14
N LYS A 142 -7.38 -13.81 12.91
CA LYS A 142 -6.74 -15.11 13.09
C LYS A 142 -6.09 -15.64 11.83
N ARG A 143 -6.77 -15.49 10.68
CA ARG A 143 -6.31 -15.95 9.36
C ARG A 143 -7.11 -15.33 8.23
N LEU A 144 -6.62 -15.51 7.02
CA LEU A 144 -7.42 -15.36 5.81
C LEU A 144 -8.05 -16.72 5.43
N GLU A 145 -9.23 -16.71 4.84
CA GLU A 145 -9.90 -17.91 4.35
C GLU A 145 -10.72 -17.61 3.09
N ILE A 146 -10.76 -18.57 2.15
CA ILE A 146 -11.60 -18.46 0.96
C ILE A 146 -12.85 -19.35 1.18
N ARG A 147 -14.03 -18.74 0.99
CA ARG A 147 -15.33 -19.42 1.00
C ARG A 147 -16.17 -18.97 -0.19
N GLY A 148 -16.72 -19.89 -0.93
CA GLY A 148 -17.55 -19.55 -2.09
C GLY A 148 -16.85 -18.67 -3.11
N GLY A 149 -15.53 -18.82 -3.28
CA GLY A 149 -14.74 -18.00 -4.21
C GLY A 149 -14.43 -16.56 -3.74
N LYS A 150 -14.77 -16.23 -2.49
CA LYS A 150 -14.53 -14.90 -1.89
C LYS A 150 -13.56 -15.01 -0.71
N LEU A 151 -12.68 -14.02 -0.56
CA LEU A 151 -11.71 -13.93 0.53
C LEU A 151 -12.35 -13.29 1.77
N TYR A 152 -12.12 -13.90 2.92
CA TYR A 152 -12.57 -13.44 4.23
C TYR A 152 -11.40 -13.30 5.19
N THR A 153 -11.54 -12.35 6.08
CA THR A 153 -10.77 -12.21 7.31
C THR A 153 -11.49 -12.99 8.41
N VAL A 154 -10.84 -13.95 9.04
CA VAL A 154 -11.45 -14.77 10.08
C VAL A 154 -11.01 -14.28 11.45
N MET A 155 -11.96 -14.12 12.36
CA MET A 155 -11.72 -13.67 13.73
C MET A 155 -12.41 -14.60 14.73
N ASP A 156 -11.71 -14.95 15.83
CA ASP A 156 -12.32 -15.67 16.95
C ASP A 156 -13.17 -14.70 17.79
N THR A 157 -14.39 -15.12 18.11
CA THR A 157 -15.28 -14.42 19.03
C THR A 157 -15.84 -15.40 20.08
N PRO A 158 -16.43 -14.93 21.20
CA PRO A 158 -17.09 -15.83 22.15
C PRO A 158 -18.18 -16.70 21.54
N ALA A 159 -18.79 -16.26 20.43
CA ALA A 159 -19.82 -17.00 19.68
C ALA A 159 -19.24 -17.92 18.59
N GLY A 160 -17.92 -18.04 18.48
CA GLY A 160 -17.24 -18.82 17.43
C GLY A 160 -16.55 -17.92 16.40
N GLU A 161 -16.12 -18.53 15.28
CA GLU A 161 -15.44 -17.82 14.21
C GLU A 161 -16.39 -16.92 13.42
N GLN A 162 -15.99 -15.67 13.24
CA GLN A 162 -16.64 -14.71 12.33
C GLN A 162 -15.85 -14.58 11.03
N TYR A 163 -16.56 -14.52 9.91
CA TYR A 163 -16.03 -14.34 8.56
C TYR A 163 -16.37 -12.94 8.05
N LEU A 164 -15.36 -12.10 7.94
CA LEU A 164 -15.48 -10.66 7.67
C LEU A 164 -14.86 -10.36 6.31
N ASP A 165 -15.63 -9.78 5.40
CA ASP A 165 -15.22 -9.52 4.02
C ASP A 165 -14.69 -8.09 3.77
N ASN A 166 -14.56 -7.29 4.83
CA ASN A 166 -14.17 -5.88 4.74
C ASN A 166 -13.46 -5.40 6.03
N HIS A 167 -12.49 -6.18 6.54
CA HIS A 167 -11.85 -5.85 7.83
C HIS A 167 -10.33 -6.03 7.86
N GLU A 168 -9.70 -6.41 6.74
CA GLU A 168 -8.26 -6.46 6.57
C GLU A 168 -7.85 -5.67 5.33
N VAL A 169 -6.60 -5.19 5.27
CA VAL A 169 -6.08 -4.41 4.13
C VAL A 169 -6.48 -5.04 2.80
N VAL A 170 -6.22 -6.33 2.65
CA VAL A 170 -6.50 -7.06 1.40
C VAL A 170 -8.00 -7.11 1.07
N THR A 171 -8.86 -7.41 2.05
CA THR A 171 -10.31 -7.51 1.81
C THR A 171 -10.97 -6.15 1.63
N ILE A 172 -10.47 -5.11 2.31
CA ILE A 172 -10.96 -3.73 2.14
C ILE A 172 -10.59 -3.20 0.77
N ILE A 173 -9.33 -3.35 0.34
CA ILE A 173 -8.88 -2.90 -0.99
C ILE A 173 -9.61 -3.66 -2.11
N ASP A 174 -9.77 -4.99 -1.97
CA ASP A 174 -10.48 -5.79 -2.97
C ASP A 174 -11.91 -5.29 -3.17
N ARG A 175 -12.61 -5.00 -2.07
CA ARG A 175 -13.96 -4.45 -2.10
C ARG A 175 -13.98 -3.02 -2.63
N PHE A 176 -13.08 -2.16 -2.14
CA PHE A 176 -13.03 -0.76 -2.56
C PHE A 176 -12.75 -0.62 -4.06
N VAL A 177 -11.84 -1.42 -4.60
CA VAL A 177 -11.55 -1.45 -6.04
C VAL A 177 -12.73 -2.00 -6.85
N ALA A 178 -13.50 -2.95 -6.32
CA ALA A 178 -14.72 -3.42 -6.98
C ALA A 178 -15.80 -2.31 -7.06
N GLU A 179 -15.91 -1.48 -6.02
CA GLU A 179 -16.82 -0.32 -5.96
C GLU A 179 -16.28 0.91 -6.74
N HIS A 180 -14.94 1.06 -6.80
CA HIS A 180 -14.21 2.16 -7.45
C HIS A 180 -13.09 1.63 -8.38
N PRO A 181 -13.42 1.08 -9.58
CA PRO A 181 -12.43 0.48 -10.47
C PRO A 181 -11.31 1.43 -10.92
N ASP A 182 -11.62 2.75 -10.98
CA ASP A 182 -10.65 3.81 -11.32
C ASP A 182 -9.61 4.08 -10.22
N PHE A 183 -9.76 3.50 -9.03
CA PHE A 183 -8.75 3.53 -7.97
C PHE A 183 -7.59 2.57 -8.21
N SER A 184 -7.70 1.63 -9.15
CA SER A 184 -6.69 0.60 -9.47
C SER A 184 -6.17 0.75 -10.90
N TRP A 185 -4.95 1.24 -11.07
CA TRP A 185 -4.33 1.36 -12.38
C TRP A 185 -3.90 -0.02 -12.91
N LYS A 186 -4.55 -0.46 -13.99
CA LYS A 186 -4.30 -1.76 -14.63
C LYS A 186 -4.41 -2.96 -13.68
N GLY A 187 -5.32 -2.90 -12.71
CA GLY A 187 -5.57 -3.97 -11.76
C GLY A 187 -4.60 -4.03 -10.58
N ALA A 188 -3.71 -3.06 -10.42
CA ALA A 188 -2.77 -3.01 -9.29
C ALA A 188 -3.48 -2.81 -7.96
N LYS A 189 -3.06 -3.52 -6.91
CA LYS A 189 -3.59 -3.35 -5.55
C LYS A 189 -2.50 -3.00 -4.55
N GLY A 190 -1.47 -3.82 -4.42
CA GLY A 190 -0.36 -3.56 -3.51
C GLY A 190 0.59 -4.74 -3.38
N ILE A 191 1.51 -4.62 -2.43
CA ILE A 191 2.59 -5.58 -2.17
C ILE A 191 2.40 -6.15 -0.77
N ILE A 192 2.32 -7.48 -0.65
CA ILE A 192 2.23 -8.18 0.63
C ILE A 192 3.60 -8.75 0.97
N ALA A 193 4.12 -8.43 2.16
CA ALA A 193 5.44 -8.85 2.62
C ALA A 193 5.34 -9.74 3.87
N PRO A 194 5.12 -11.06 3.72
CA PRO A 194 5.07 -11.98 4.85
C PRO A 194 6.47 -12.36 5.33
N THR A 195 6.59 -12.55 6.65
CA THR A 195 7.68 -13.31 7.27
C THR A 195 7.36 -14.82 7.27
N GLY A 196 8.27 -15.66 7.77
CA GLY A 196 8.06 -17.12 7.71
C GLY A 196 7.94 -17.82 9.06
N TYR A 197 8.60 -17.32 10.11
CA TYR A 197 8.86 -18.05 11.35
C TYR A 197 7.63 -18.43 12.19
N LYS A 198 6.48 -17.82 11.96
CA LYS A 198 5.21 -18.16 12.63
C LYS A 198 4.13 -18.64 11.63
N GLY A 199 4.51 -18.90 10.39
CA GLY A 199 3.59 -19.27 9.30
C GLY A 199 3.14 -18.09 8.46
N VAL A 200 2.24 -18.30 7.50
CA VAL A 200 1.78 -17.30 6.51
C VAL A 200 0.25 -17.26 6.49
N PHE A 201 -0.32 -16.07 6.45
CA PHE A 201 -1.78 -15.82 6.42
C PHE A 201 -2.58 -16.41 7.60
N GLY A 202 -1.91 -16.71 8.74
CA GLY A 202 -2.50 -17.33 9.89
C GLY A 202 -2.45 -18.87 9.88
N TYR A 203 -1.83 -19.48 8.89
CA TYR A 203 -1.64 -20.92 8.75
C TYR A 203 -0.27 -21.35 9.28
N LYS A 204 -0.22 -22.54 9.91
CA LYS A 204 1.00 -23.11 10.50
C LYS A 204 1.89 -23.73 9.42
N THR A 205 2.50 -22.90 8.57
CA THR A 205 3.34 -23.34 7.44
C THR A 205 4.80 -23.57 7.79
N VAL A 206 5.14 -23.68 9.10
CA VAL A 206 6.49 -24.01 9.56
C VAL A 206 6.59 -25.53 9.73
N PRO A 207 7.51 -26.21 9.00
CA PRO A 207 7.67 -27.65 9.15
C PRO A 207 8.21 -28.01 10.54
N SER A 208 7.55 -28.96 11.19
CA SER A 208 7.92 -29.44 12.52
C SER A 208 7.34 -30.83 12.75
N LYS A 209 8.07 -31.71 13.49
CA LYS A 209 7.53 -33.02 13.89
C LYS A 209 6.23 -32.93 14.70
N LYS A 210 5.99 -31.78 15.34
CA LYS A 210 4.76 -31.50 16.11
C LYS A 210 3.62 -30.92 15.28
N ASN A 211 3.90 -30.51 14.04
CA ASN A 211 2.90 -29.95 13.14
C ASN A 211 2.34 -31.02 12.21
N THR A 212 1.41 -31.80 12.70
CA THR A 212 0.74 -32.91 11.94
C THR A 212 -0.16 -32.37 10.82
N GLU A 213 -0.51 -31.06 10.84
CA GLU A 213 -1.39 -30.43 9.83
C GLU A 213 -0.58 -29.66 8.77
N TYR A 214 0.76 -29.75 8.78
CA TYR A 214 1.65 -28.92 7.95
C TYR A 214 1.24 -28.90 6.47
N ASP A 215 1.03 -30.07 5.86
CA ASP A 215 0.71 -30.16 4.43
C ASP A 215 -0.63 -29.50 4.10
N SER A 216 -1.65 -29.75 4.93
CA SER A 216 -2.98 -29.16 4.80
C SER A 216 -2.96 -27.64 5.01
N GLU A 217 -2.27 -27.17 6.03
CA GLU A 217 -2.13 -25.75 6.33
C GLU A 217 -1.34 -25.01 5.23
N ARG A 218 -0.28 -25.63 4.73
CA ARG A 218 0.49 -25.12 3.60
C ARG A 218 -0.33 -25.04 2.32
N ALA A 219 -1.11 -26.08 2.02
CA ALA A 219 -2.00 -26.09 0.85
C ALA A 219 -3.02 -24.94 0.89
N LYS A 220 -3.64 -24.69 2.05
CA LYS A 220 -4.56 -23.56 2.24
C LYS A 220 -3.86 -22.20 2.00
N ALA A 221 -2.64 -22.02 2.53
CA ALA A 221 -1.87 -20.80 2.32
C ALA A 221 -1.52 -20.59 0.83
N ILE A 222 -1.18 -21.65 0.08
CA ILE A 222 -0.93 -21.57 -1.38
C ILE A 222 -2.18 -21.13 -2.14
N VAL A 223 -3.35 -21.67 -1.78
CA VAL A 223 -4.62 -21.29 -2.41
C VAL A 223 -4.91 -19.80 -2.19
N ILE A 224 -4.68 -19.28 -1.00
CA ILE A 224 -4.82 -17.85 -0.69
C ILE A 224 -3.81 -16.99 -1.46
N ALA A 225 -2.54 -17.39 -1.49
CA ALA A 225 -1.50 -16.67 -2.25
C ALA A 225 -1.86 -16.58 -3.74
N ASN A 226 -2.35 -17.67 -4.33
CA ASN A 226 -2.78 -17.69 -5.72
C ASN A 226 -4.01 -16.81 -5.97
N PHE A 227 -4.97 -16.80 -5.04
CA PHE A 227 -6.13 -15.91 -5.11
C PHE A 227 -5.69 -14.43 -5.10
N LEU A 228 -4.84 -14.04 -4.16
CA LEU A 228 -4.33 -12.68 -4.04
C LEU A 228 -3.55 -12.25 -5.30
N LYS A 229 -2.69 -13.12 -5.84
CA LYS A 229 -1.98 -12.81 -7.11
C LYS A 229 -2.94 -12.58 -8.26
N LYS A 230 -3.96 -13.42 -8.41
CA LYS A 230 -4.99 -13.28 -9.46
C LYS A 230 -5.79 -11.99 -9.32
N SER A 231 -5.97 -11.51 -8.08
CA SER A 231 -6.72 -10.28 -7.81
C SER A 231 -5.87 -9.00 -7.92
N GLY A 232 -4.57 -9.10 -8.22
CA GLY A 232 -3.69 -7.93 -8.49
C GLY A 232 -2.70 -7.59 -7.37
N TRP A 233 -2.56 -8.47 -6.35
CA TRP A 233 -1.53 -8.33 -5.32
C TRP A 233 -0.19 -8.89 -5.77
N GLU A 234 0.89 -8.22 -5.38
CA GLU A 234 2.27 -8.68 -5.52
C GLU A 234 2.79 -9.15 -4.16
N PHE A 235 3.88 -9.97 -4.16
CA PHE A 235 4.51 -10.41 -2.92
C PHE A 235 5.95 -9.92 -2.83
N ALA A 236 6.41 -9.72 -1.59
CA ALA A 236 7.79 -9.37 -1.26
C ALA A 236 8.32 -10.26 -0.12
N SER A 237 9.62 -10.37 -0.01
CA SER A 237 10.26 -10.91 1.20
C SER A 237 10.25 -9.87 2.32
N HIS A 238 9.94 -10.31 3.56
CA HIS A 238 10.13 -9.53 4.78
C HIS A 238 11.08 -10.23 5.75
N GLY A 239 12.04 -11.01 5.19
CA GLY A 239 12.89 -11.93 5.95
C GLY A 239 12.10 -13.09 6.56
N TYR A 240 12.82 -14.14 6.97
CA TYR A 240 12.16 -15.29 7.59
C TYR A 240 11.86 -15.03 9.07
N TRP A 241 12.85 -14.56 9.83
CA TRP A 241 12.76 -14.31 11.28
C TRP A 241 12.52 -12.84 11.65
N HIS A 242 12.21 -11.97 10.70
CA HIS A 242 12.04 -10.55 10.94
C HIS A 242 13.29 -9.94 11.64
N LEU A 243 14.47 -10.15 11.06
CA LEU A 243 15.74 -9.69 11.62
C LEU A 243 16.02 -8.20 11.32
N ALA A 244 16.71 -7.51 12.21
CA ALA A 244 17.37 -6.25 11.86
C ALA A 244 18.60 -6.55 10.99
N GLU A 245 18.38 -6.66 9.67
CA GLU A 245 19.31 -7.28 8.72
C GLU A 245 20.61 -6.51 8.59
N ASN A 246 20.57 -5.17 8.67
CA ASN A 246 21.75 -4.30 8.67
C ASN A 246 22.69 -4.56 9.87
N LYS A 247 22.13 -5.04 11.01
CA LYS A 247 22.89 -5.37 12.25
C LYS A 247 23.17 -6.86 12.38
N THR A 248 22.64 -7.67 11.49
CA THR A 248 22.76 -9.13 11.53
C THR A 248 24.06 -9.58 10.84
N SER A 249 24.71 -10.64 11.34
CA SER A 249 25.88 -11.22 10.66
C SER A 249 25.47 -11.85 9.31
N ILE A 250 26.40 -11.87 8.35
CA ILE A 250 26.15 -12.42 7.03
C ILE A 250 25.70 -13.88 7.08
N ASN A 251 26.31 -14.69 7.96
CA ASN A 251 25.92 -16.10 8.14
C ASN A 251 24.47 -16.27 8.63
N LYS A 252 24.01 -15.38 9.51
CA LYS A 252 22.64 -15.41 10.01
C LYS A 252 21.67 -14.91 8.95
N LEU A 253 22.04 -13.89 8.19
CA LEU A 253 21.25 -13.38 7.08
C LEU A 253 21.13 -14.45 5.97
N THR A 254 22.20 -15.17 5.63
CA THR A 254 22.15 -16.30 4.68
C THR A 254 21.11 -17.34 5.10
N LYS A 255 21.13 -17.74 6.38
CA LYS A 255 20.15 -18.70 6.91
C LYS A 255 18.71 -18.17 6.86
N ASP A 256 18.53 -16.89 7.11
CA ASP A 256 17.23 -16.22 7.05
C ASP A 256 16.67 -16.22 5.63
N LEU A 257 17.47 -15.77 4.68
CA LEU A 257 17.09 -15.72 3.25
C LEU A 257 16.83 -17.11 2.68
N THR A 258 17.68 -18.10 2.98
CA THR A 258 17.47 -19.50 2.57
C THR A 258 16.14 -20.02 3.08
N LYS A 259 15.84 -19.83 4.37
CA LYS A 259 14.57 -20.30 4.93
C LYS A 259 13.37 -19.57 4.36
N TRP A 260 13.49 -18.26 4.09
CA TRP A 260 12.42 -17.52 3.45
C TRP A 260 12.12 -18.08 2.05
N LYS A 261 13.16 -18.31 1.24
CA LYS A 261 13.03 -18.94 -0.08
C LYS A 261 12.37 -20.31 -0.01
N ASP A 262 12.84 -21.16 0.89
CA ASP A 262 12.35 -22.54 0.99
C ASP A 262 10.90 -22.61 1.51
N GLN A 263 10.54 -21.81 2.50
CA GLN A 263 9.30 -21.98 3.24
C GLN A 263 8.22 -20.95 2.91
N VAL A 264 8.60 -19.73 2.51
CA VAL A 264 7.64 -18.68 2.18
C VAL A 264 7.50 -18.52 0.67
N GLU A 265 8.60 -18.37 -0.07
CA GLU A 265 8.53 -18.23 -1.52
C GLU A 265 7.86 -19.46 -2.19
N SER A 266 8.07 -20.65 -1.66
CA SER A 266 7.39 -21.87 -2.12
C SER A 266 5.85 -21.84 -1.92
N ILE A 267 5.33 -20.87 -1.16
CA ILE A 267 3.89 -20.64 -0.96
C ILE A 267 3.42 -19.47 -1.83
N VAL A 268 4.12 -18.33 -1.73
CA VAL A 268 3.68 -17.08 -2.37
C VAL A 268 4.15 -16.95 -3.82
N GLY A 269 5.10 -17.77 -4.24
CA GLY A 269 5.73 -17.71 -5.56
C GLY A 269 6.95 -16.79 -5.58
N SER A 270 7.73 -16.87 -6.66
CA SER A 270 8.98 -16.13 -6.82
C SER A 270 8.76 -14.62 -6.79
N THR A 271 9.67 -13.92 -6.10
CA THR A 271 9.70 -12.46 -6.06
C THR A 271 11.14 -11.94 -6.07
N ASN A 272 11.32 -10.76 -6.66
CA ASN A 272 12.56 -10.00 -6.63
C ASN A 272 12.46 -8.75 -5.72
N ILE A 273 11.39 -8.65 -4.92
CA ILE A 273 11.14 -7.53 -4.01
C ILE A 273 11.51 -7.95 -2.59
N HIS A 274 12.28 -7.10 -1.91
CA HIS A 274 12.63 -7.26 -0.50
C HIS A 274 12.24 -5.99 0.28
N ILE A 275 11.52 -6.18 1.36
CA ILE A 275 11.12 -5.13 2.29
C ILE A 275 11.85 -5.37 3.60
N TYR A 276 12.71 -4.43 4.00
CA TYR A 276 13.54 -4.59 5.19
C TYR A 276 12.71 -4.56 6.46
N PRO A 277 12.78 -5.60 7.32
CA PRO A 277 12.29 -5.50 8.69
C PRO A 277 12.92 -4.30 9.40
N TYR A 278 12.11 -3.56 10.15
CA TYR A 278 12.50 -2.29 10.81
C TYR A 278 12.88 -1.13 9.87
N GLY A 279 12.92 -1.36 8.57
CA GLY A 279 13.13 -0.32 7.57
C GLY A 279 14.57 0.11 7.32
N ASP A 280 15.55 -0.51 7.96
CA ASP A 280 16.97 -0.15 7.82
C ASP A 280 17.59 -0.79 6.56
N ILE A 281 17.75 -0.01 5.50
CA ILE A 281 18.29 -0.46 4.21
C ILE A 281 19.78 -0.79 4.32
N ILE A 282 20.18 -1.96 3.81
CA ILE A 282 21.58 -2.32 3.52
C ILE A 282 22.00 -1.58 2.26
N ARG A 283 23.11 -0.84 2.33
CA ARG A 283 23.56 0.03 1.24
C ARG A 283 24.66 -0.62 0.41
N GLU A 284 24.94 -0.02 -0.74
CA GLU A 284 26.06 -0.38 -1.60
C GLU A 284 27.40 -0.41 -0.82
N GLY A 285 28.25 -1.39 -1.16
CA GLY A 285 29.51 -1.65 -0.46
C GLY A 285 29.39 -2.57 0.76
N ASP A 286 28.19 -2.87 1.25
CA ASP A 286 28.01 -3.90 2.28
C ASP A 286 27.88 -5.28 1.60
N PRO A 287 28.74 -6.28 1.93
CA PRO A 287 28.71 -7.60 1.32
C PRO A 287 27.37 -8.34 1.49
N LYS A 288 26.54 -7.92 2.44
CA LYS A 288 25.19 -8.44 2.59
C LYS A 288 24.27 -8.06 1.41
N LEU A 289 24.52 -6.92 0.75
CA LEU A 289 23.75 -6.55 -0.43
C LEU A 289 24.04 -7.51 -1.60
N ASP A 290 25.30 -7.88 -1.81
CA ASP A 290 25.68 -8.86 -2.83
C ASP A 290 25.10 -10.25 -2.54
N LEU A 291 25.08 -10.64 -1.25
CA LEU A 291 24.36 -11.83 -0.83
C LEU A 291 22.87 -11.76 -1.21
N MET A 292 22.18 -10.66 -0.92
CA MET A 292 20.76 -10.51 -1.26
C MET A 292 20.50 -10.51 -2.76
N ARG A 293 21.41 -9.90 -3.56
CA ARG A 293 21.40 -9.98 -5.04
C ARG A 293 21.49 -11.43 -5.51
N SER A 294 22.35 -12.24 -4.90
CA SER A 294 22.50 -13.66 -5.27
C SER A 294 21.23 -14.49 -5.01
N TYR A 295 20.36 -14.03 -4.11
CA TYR A 295 19.01 -14.59 -3.88
C TYR A 295 17.95 -14.05 -4.87
N GLY A 296 18.35 -13.17 -5.81
CA GLY A 296 17.48 -12.64 -6.88
C GLY A 296 16.70 -11.38 -6.51
N PHE A 297 16.97 -10.75 -5.37
CA PHE A 297 16.33 -9.49 -5.02
C PHE A 297 16.91 -8.33 -5.83
N LYS A 298 16.03 -7.46 -6.31
CA LYS A 298 16.35 -6.28 -7.14
C LYS A 298 15.68 -5.00 -6.66
N TYR A 299 14.60 -5.11 -5.90
CA TYR A 299 13.81 -4.00 -5.37
C TYR A 299 13.86 -4.02 -3.85
N TYR A 300 14.36 -2.96 -3.25
CA TYR A 300 14.63 -2.87 -1.82
C TYR A 300 13.89 -1.70 -1.20
N PHE A 301 13.09 -1.96 -0.17
CA PHE A 301 12.29 -0.93 0.48
C PHE A 301 12.57 -0.83 1.96
N GLY A 302 12.95 0.39 2.39
CA GLY A 302 13.08 0.75 3.80
C GLY A 302 11.92 1.63 4.28
N VAL A 303 12.14 2.32 5.39
CA VAL A 303 11.15 3.19 6.03
C VAL A 303 11.73 4.56 6.32
N THR A 304 11.00 5.60 5.92
CA THR A 304 11.21 7.00 6.31
C THR A 304 9.86 7.73 6.32
N PHE A 305 9.87 9.04 6.55
CA PHE A 305 8.65 9.85 6.46
C PHE A 305 8.48 10.56 5.10
N VAL A 306 9.29 10.17 4.11
CA VAL A 306 9.24 10.68 2.73
C VAL A 306 9.42 9.52 1.78
N SER A 307 8.53 9.38 0.81
CA SER A 307 8.68 8.39 -0.25
C SER A 307 9.84 8.73 -1.16
N THR A 308 10.69 7.76 -1.43
CA THR A 308 11.76 7.85 -2.43
C THR A 308 11.76 6.62 -3.31
N LEU A 309 12.23 6.77 -4.53
CA LEU A 309 12.34 5.65 -5.47
C LEU A 309 13.44 5.96 -6.50
N LYS A 310 14.57 5.25 -6.40
CA LYS A 310 15.77 5.48 -7.20
C LYS A 310 16.29 4.18 -7.78
N ILE A 311 16.95 4.27 -8.94
CA ILE A 311 17.76 3.19 -9.50
C ILE A 311 19.22 3.51 -9.17
N GLU A 312 19.91 2.62 -8.50
CA GLU A 312 21.33 2.69 -8.16
C GLU A 312 21.92 1.31 -8.45
N ASP A 313 22.99 1.25 -9.22
CA ASP A 313 23.71 0.01 -9.62
C ASP A 313 22.77 -1.14 -10.05
N ASN A 314 21.85 -0.82 -10.96
CA ASN A 314 20.86 -1.78 -11.50
C ASN A 314 19.94 -2.41 -10.44
N LEU A 315 19.77 -1.75 -9.31
CA LEU A 315 18.82 -2.07 -8.24
C LEU A 315 17.88 -0.90 -8.02
N VAL A 316 16.68 -1.18 -7.51
CA VAL A 316 15.73 -0.14 -7.10
C VAL A 316 15.74 -0.04 -5.58
N PHE A 317 16.03 1.15 -5.07
CA PHE A 317 15.91 1.49 -3.66
C PHE A 317 14.76 2.47 -3.45
N GLY A 318 13.92 2.18 -2.48
CA GLY A 318 12.80 3.03 -2.12
C GLY A 318 12.60 3.12 -0.61
N ASN A 319 11.95 4.21 -0.18
CA ASN A 319 11.49 4.36 1.19
C ASN A 319 9.98 4.48 1.21
N ARG A 320 9.38 3.92 2.27
CA ARG A 320 7.95 3.87 2.49
C ARG A 320 7.57 4.67 3.72
N ILE A 321 6.39 5.23 3.72
CA ILE A 321 5.82 6.01 4.83
C ILE A 321 4.95 5.08 5.67
N PRO A 322 5.25 4.91 6.98
CA PRO A 322 4.41 4.12 7.87
C PRO A 322 3.10 4.85 8.17
N ILE A 323 1.97 4.25 7.84
CA ILE A 323 0.66 4.73 8.28
C ILE A 323 0.22 3.86 9.46
N ASP A 324 0.79 4.16 10.61
CA ASP A 324 0.55 3.47 11.86
C ASP A 324 -0.21 4.36 12.86
N GLY A 325 -0.43 3.86 14.08
CA GLY A 325 -1.13 4.63 15.09
C GLY A 325 -0.42 5.92 15.50
N LYS A 326 0.91 5.97 15.46
CA LYS A 326 1.67 7.20 15.73
C LYS A 326 1.42 8.24 14.63
N TYR A 327 1.36 7.78 13.35
CA TYR A 327 1.04 8.63 12.22
C TYR A 327 -0.39 9.21 12.35
N ILE A 328 -1.38 8.34 12.53
CA ILE A 328 -2.80 8.74 12.68
C ILE A 328 -3.02 9.71 13.85
N MET A 329 -2.23 9.56 14.91
CA MET A 329 -2.31 10.48 16.06
C MET A 329 -1.51 11.77 15.92
N GLY A 330 -0.90 12.03 14.77
CA GLY A 330 -0.11 13.23 14.52
C GLY A 330 1.16 13.32 15.36
N ARG A 331 1.75 12.17 15.74
CA ARG A 331 2.95 12.07 16.58
C ARG A 331 4.26 11.94 15.82
N VAL A 332 4.21 11.77 14.51
CA VAL A 332 5.39 11.69 13.65
C VAL A 332 5.51 12.96 12.79
N SER A 333 6.74 13.26 12.37
CA SER A 333 6.99 14.42 11.51
C SER A 333 6.16 14.36 10.24
N GLY A 334 5.57 15.48 9.85
CA GLY A 334 4.77 15.61 8.63
C GLY A 334 3.36 15.01 8.69
N SER A 335 3.02 14.16 9.66
CA SER A 335 1.72 13.48 9.67
C SER A 335 0.53 14.44 9.85
N ARG A 336 0.71 15.57 10.53
CA ARG A 336 -0.34 16.58 10.72
C ARG A 336 -0.68 17.35 9.43
N GLN A 337 0.27 17.44 8.50
CA GLN A 337 0.11 17.99 7.14
C GLN A 337 0.17 16.87 6.10
N SER A 338 -0.41 15.72 6.42
CA SER A 338 -0.41 14.56 5.54
C SER A 338 -0.97 14.92 4.16
N PRO A 339 -0.27 14.58 3.06
CA PRO A 339 -0.83 14.73 1.72
C PRO A 339 -1.93 13.70 1.43
N PHE A 340 -2.03 12.66 2.25
CA PHE A 340 -2.92 11.52 2.04
C PHE A 340 -4.31 11.72 2.66
N CYS A 341 -4.37 12.30 3.86
CA CYS A 341 -5.62 12.41 4.60
C CYS A 341 -5.60 13.56 5.62
N ASN A 342 -6.78 13.98 6.03
CA ASN A 342 -6.94 14.73 7.28
C ASN A 342 -6.97 13.75 8.46
N ILE A 343 -5.88 13.66 9.23
CA ILE A 343 -5.76 12.69 10.33
C ILE A 343 -6.86 12.82 11.39
N LYS A 344 -7.49 14.00 11.53
CA LYS A 344 -8.59 14.20 12.48
C LYS A 344 -9.88 13.50 12.04
N GLU A 345 -10.05 13.29 10.75
CA GLU A 345 -11.22 12.65 10.15
C GLU A 345 -11.09 11.13 10.08
N VAL A 346 -9.85 10.63 9.94
CA VAL A 346 -9.60 9.19 9.82
C VAL A 346 -9.43 8.47 11.16
N ILE A 347 -9.15 9.18 12.26
CA ILE A 347 -8.88 8.57 13.56
C ILE A 347 -10.11 7.88 14.16
N ASP A 348 -9.95 6.64 14.63
CA ASP A 348 -11.02 5.89 15.30
C ASP A 348 -11.38 6.55 16.64
N PRO A 349 -12.68 6.88 16.88
CA PRO A 349 -13.14 7.40 18.16
C PRO A 349 -12.74 6.55 19.38
N LYS A 350 -12.65 5.22 19.21
CA LYS A 350 -12.22 4.30 20.28
C LYS A 350 -10.75 4.49 20.64
N ARG A 351 -9.89 4.80 19.67
CA ARG A 351 -8.50 5.19 19.94
C ARG A 351 -8.44 6.48 20.75
N LEU A 352 -9.20 7.50 20.37
CA LEU A 352 -9.25 8.78 21.09
C LEU A 352 -9.70 8.64 22.55
N ALA A 353 -10.66 7.77 22.83
CA ALA A 353 -11.18 7.56 24.19
C ALA A 353 -10.09 7.05 25.15
N VAL A 354 -9.16 6.20 24.68
CA VAL A 354 -8.03 5.70 25.48
C VAL A 354 -7.00 6.80 25.75
N TYR A 355 -6.76 7.67 24.78
CA TYR A 355 -5.76 8.75 24.92
C TYR A 355 -6.23 9.94 25.74
N ARG A 356 -7.52 10.28 25.72
CA ARG A 356 -8.09 11.35 26.56
C ARG A 356 -8.00 11.06 28.06
N LYS A 357 -7.93 9.77 28.43
CA LYS A 357 -7.74 9.34 29.82
C LYS A 357 -6.29 9.48 30.32
N LYS A 358 -5.32 9.71 29.43
CA LYS A 358 -3.90 9.90 29.73
C LYS A 358 -3.40 11.21 29.14
N LYS A 359 -3.66 12.35 29.78
CA LYS A 359 -2.86 13.56 29.59
C LYS A 359 -1.50 13.34 30.25
N GLU A 360 -0.54 12.75 29.55
CA GLU A 360 0.87 12.85 29.91
C GLU A 360 1.48 14.09 29.26
N PRO A 361 2.40 14.81 29.99
CA PRO A 361 3.05 16.00 29.45
C PRO A 361 3.87 15.64 28.20
N SER A 362 3.87 16.55 27.23
CA SER A 362 4.58 16.43 25.97
C SER A 362 6.10 16.31 26.16
N THR A 363 6.62 15.10 26.23
CA THR A 363 8.05 14.87 26.10
C THR A 363 8.40 14.88 24.63
N LYS A 364 9.24 15.82 24.21
CA LYS A 364 9.86 15.84 22.87
C LYS A 364 10.57 14.52 22.65
N ILE A 365 10.04 13.64 21.80
CA ILE A 365 10.70 12.38 21.44
C ILE A 365 11.71 12.70 20.36
N GLN A 366 12.98 12.68 20.69
CA GLN A 366 14.06 12.49 19.72
C GLN A 366 13.84 11.14 19.01
N VAL A 367 13.86 11.17 17.68
CA VAL A 367 13.79 9.96 16.85
C VAL A 367 15.13 9.26 16.90
N SER A 368 15.36 8.47 17.96
CA SER A 368 16.31 7.37 17.90
C SER A 368 15.54 6.18 17.30
N GLY A 369 16.12 5.52 16.28
CA GLY A 369 15.52 4.36 15.63
C GLY A 369 15.08 3.32 16.65
N SER A 370 13.79 3.30 16.98
CA SER A 370 13.25 2.38 17.95
C SER A 370 12.95 1.05 17.28
N VAL A 371 13.83 0.12 17.53
CA VAL A 371 13.71 -1.31 17.23
C VAL A 371 12.39 -1.83 17.82
N LEU A 372 11.56 -2.45 16.99
CA LEU A 372 10.44 -3.27 17.46
C LEU A 372 11.01 -4.37 18.39
N PRO A 373 10.41 -4.63 19.56
CA PRO A 373 10.87 -5.74 20.39
C PRO A 373 10.78 -7.04 19.57
N SER A 374 11.89 -7.77 19.46
CA SER A 374 11.87 -9.11 18.89
C SER A 374 10.95 -9.97 19.74
N GLU A 375 9.89 -10.52 19.15
CA GLU A 375 9.11 -11.57 19.79
C GLU A 375 9.98 -12.83 19.89
N ARG A 376 10.77 -12.89 20.95
CA ARG A 376 11.42 -14.12 21.41
C ARG A 376 10.71 -14.50 22.70
N ASP A 377 9.79 -15.44 22.61
CA ASP A 377 9.48 -16.50 23.58
C ASP A 377 8.70 -17.62 22.86
#